data_5c785a9a3498d27ca26b0e55d90659d8
#
_entry.id   5c785a9a3498d27ca26b0e55d90659d8
#
_cell.length_a   1.000
_cell.length_b   1.000
_cell.length_c   1.000
_cell.angle_alpha   90.00
_cell.angle_beta   90.00
_cell.angle_gamma   90.00
#
_symmetry.space_group_name_H-M   'P 1'
#
loop_
_entity.id
_entity.type
_entity.pdbx_description
1 polymer ?
#
loop_
_entity_poly.entity_id
_entity_poly.type
_entity_poly.pdbx_seq_one_letter_code
_entity_poly.pdbx_strand_id
1 'polypeptide(L)'
;MIKHAAVLLLLPVLAFSACTKEADKAPAQASTAAAAPASAPARSGPAPGGAPAAAPAAKPLPAQIPDVVARVNGEDVKKTELDMAIKSLEGRARSAVPAEQRDAVYRQVLDRLIGFHLLVQESKARKVIAPPWEVDSQVEQIKKQFPSEDAFKQMLQARGVTLEQLRADTAQTIAVNLMLKNELETKIVVNEADSRKFFEQNKPRFRQEDSVHASHILIKTPEQADAASRAKARSQADDLLAQLKKGAVFADLAKQFSQDPGSAPNGGDLGFFSKGQMVPAFEQAAFALKPGQTSGVVETPFGYHIIRAIETKAGRDLPYDEVKGQIDDYLKQQLRDQKSQEFVDQLKAKGKIQVFI
;
A
#
# COMPACT_ATOMS: atom_id res chain seq x y z
N MET A 1 23.09 7.31 -36.57
CA MET A 1 23.13 6.18 -35.61
C MET A 1 22.69 6.68 -34.24
N ILE A 2 21.41 6.65 -33.99
CA ILE A 2 20.83 7.12 -32.73
C ILE A 2 20.91 5.96 -31.74
N LYS A 3 21.76 6.10 -30.73
CA LYS A 3 21.89 5.11 -29.64
C LYS A 3 20.63 5.20 -28.78
N HIS A 4 19.69 4.30 -28.98
CA HIS A 4 18.55 4.14 -28.11
C HIS A 4 18.99 3.46 -26.82
N ALA A 5 19.37 4.25 -25.83
CA ALA A 5 19.43 3.80 -24.45
C ALA A 5 17.99 3.93 -23.91
N ALA A 6 17.20 2.88 -24.06
CA ALA A 6 15.88 2.82 -23.44
C ALA A 6 16.06 2.79 -21.91
N VAL A 7 15.84 3.92 -21.30
CA VAL A 7 15.85 4.05 -19.85
C VAL A 7 14.42 3.89 -19.36
N LEU A 8 14.07 2.70 -18.93
CA LEU A 8 12.79 2.37 -18.28
C LEU A 8 12.70 3.06 -16.92
N LEU A 9 12.35 4.35 -16.91
CA LEU A 9 12.14 5.14 -15.69
C LEU A 9 10.81 4.86 -15.01
N LEU A 10 9.86 4.28 -15.75
CA LEU A 10 8.53 3.95 -15.30
C LEU A 10 8.11 2.64 -15.98
N LEU A 11 8.47 1.52 -15.38
CA LEU A 11 7.56 0.41 -15.48
C LEU A 11 6.30 0.88 -14.74
N PRO A 12 5.17 1.10 -15.44
CA PRO A 12 3.92 0.99 -14.75
C PRO A 12 3.90 -0.48 -14.35
N VAL A 13 4.31 -0.73 -13.11
CA VAL A 13 3.75 -1.89 -12.50
C VAL A 13 2.27 -1.73 -12.76
N LEU A 14 1.66 -2.71 -13.37
CA LEU A 14 0.27 -3.02 -13.14
C LEU A 14 0.17 -3.08 -11.62
N ALA A 15 0.08 -1.88 -11.02
CA ALA A 15 0.06 -1.71 -9.59
C ALA A 15 -1.32 -2.16 -9.17
N PHE A 16 -1.36 -3.20 -8.39
CA PHE A 16 -2.42 -3.40 -7.44
C PHE A 16 -2.49 -2.15 -6.54
N SER A 17 -3.06 -1.08 -7.06
CA SER A 17 -3.50 0.06 -6.28
C SER A 17 -4.87 -0.29 -5.76
N ALA A 18 -4.92 -0.71 -4.51
CA ALA A 18 -6.14 -0.57 -3.75
C ALA A 18 -6.48 0.94 -3.77
N CYS A 19 -7.43 1.33 -4.60
CA CYS A 19 -8.03 2.65 -4.56
C CYS A 19 -8.86 2.76 -3.29
N THR A 20 -8.29 3.33 -2.25
CA THR A 20 -9.09 4.00 -1.23
C THR A 20 -9.53 5.33 -1.82
N LYS A 21 -10.81 5.42 -2.12
CA LYS A 21 -11.45 6.65 -2.56
C LYS A 21 -11.52 7.59 -1.37
N GLU A 22 -10.76 8.64 -1.42
CA GLU A 22 -10.82 9.78 -0.50
C GLU A 22 -12.18 10.45 -0.60
N ALA A 23 -12.92 10.42 0.49
CA ALA A 23 -14.05 11.32 0.68
C ALA A 23 -13.54 12.56 1.40
N ASP A 24 -13.83 13.70 0.80
CA ASP A 24 -13.54 15.07 1.13
C ASP A 24 -13.54 15.44 2.63
N LYS A 25 -12.52 16.23 2.99
CA LYS A 25 -12.37 17.36 3.91
C LYS A 25 -11.47 17.20 5.13
N ALA A 26 -10.43 18.01 4.99
CA ALA A 26 -9.64 18.76 5.97
C ALA A 26 -8.48 18.05 6.70
N PRO A 27 -7.35 18.76 6.88
CA PRO A 27 -6.05 18.17 7.11
C PRO A 27 -5.78 17.96 8.60
N ALA A 28 -5.39 16.75 8.96
CA ALA A 28 -4.69 16.49 10.21
C ALA A 28 -3.32 15.90 9.89
N GLN A 29 -2.29 16.64 10.20
CA GLN A 29 -0.90 16.25 10.06
C GLN A 29 -0.62 14.99 10.89
N ALA A 30 -0.19 13.93 10.24
CA ALA A 30 0.26 12.72 10.89
C ALA A 30 1.65 12.94 11.50
N SER A 31 1.72 12.94 12.82
CA SER A 31 2.98 12.80 13.56
C SER A 31 3.37 11.32 13.57
N THR A 32 4.50 11.01 12.94
CA THR A 32 5.11 9.69 12.94
C THR A 32 5.74 9.41 14.29
N ALA A 33 5.15 8.54 15.09
CA ALA A 33 5.83 7.87 16.20
C ALA A 33 6.01 6.40 15.84
N ALA A 34 7.26 5.99 15.65
CA ALA A 34 7.66 4.62 15.40
C ALA A 34 7.37 3.76 16.62
N ALA A 35 6.50 2.76 16.47
CA ALA A 35 6.35 1.67 17.43
C ALA A 35 6.94 0.39 16.80
N ALA A 36 7.90 -0.22 17.48
CA ALA A 36 8.49 -1.50 17.13
C ALA A 36 7.43 -2.63 17.21
N PRO A 37 7.52 -3.66 16.36
CA PRO A 37 6.52 -4.72 16.35
C PRO A 37 6.70 -5.68 17.52
N ALA A 38 5.68 -5.78 18.35
CA ALA A 38 5.56 -6.87 19.31
C ALA A 38 5.15 -8.15 18.58
N SER A 39 5.85 -9.23 18.89
CA SER A 39 5.66 -10.58 18.37
C SER A 39 4.21 -11.06 18.56
N ALA A 40 3.53 -11.38 17.47
CA ALA A 40 2.21 -11.97 17.50
C ALA A 40 2.29 -13.48 17.85
N PRO A 41 1.37 -14.02 18.65
CA PRO A 41 1.28 -15.45 18.87
C PRO A 41 0.78 -16.17 17.60
N ALA A 42 1.39 -17.31 17.31
CA ALA A 42 1.06 -18.16 16.19
C ALA A 42 -0.41 -18.60 16.24
N ARG A 43 -1.18 -18.21 15.23
CA ARG A 43 -2.51 -18.78 14.97
C ARG A 43 -2.34 -20.10 14.23
N SER A 44 -2.75 -21.17 14.87
CA SER A 44 -2.96 -22.45 14.22
C SER A 44 -4.14 -22.34 13.26
N GLY A 45 -3.84 -22.16 11.97
CA GLY A 45 -4.78 -22.30 10.88
C GLY A 45 -4.92 -23.76 10.45
N PRO A 46 -6.04 -24.17 9.83
CA PRO A 46 -6.21 -25.53 9.32
C PRO A 46 -5.15 -25.84 8.25
N ALA A 47 -4.65 -27.05 8.25
CA ALA A 47 -3.62 -27.55 7.35
C ALA A 47 -4.00 -27.30 5.88
N PRO A 48 -3.11 -26.75 5.05
CA PRO A 48 -3.36 -26.61 3.63
C PRO A 48 -3.28 -28.00 2.98
N GLY A 49 -4.37 -28.39 2.34
CA GLY A 49 -4.35 -29.51 1.42
C GLY A 49 -3.33 -29.27 0.31
N GLY A 50 -2.51 -30.31 0.04
CA GLY A 50 -1.69 -30.50 -1.14
C GLY A 50 -0.75 -29.34 -1.47
N ALA A 51 0.53 -29.48 -1.15
CA ALA A 51 1.57 -28.62 -1.71
C ALA A 51 1.45 -28.62 -3.25
N PRO A 52 1.42 -27.45 -3.91
CA PRO A 52 1.54 -27.41 -5.35
C PRO A 52 2.87 -28.06 -5.73
N ALA A 53 2.85 -28.95 -6.72
CA ALA A 53 4.03 -29.59 -7.24
C ALA A 53 5.12 -28.54 -7.45
N ALA A 54 6.30 -28.78 -6.88
CA ALA A 54 7.43 -27.87 -7.00
C ALA A 54 7.64 -27.57 -8.48
N ALA A 55 7.51 -26.29 -8.86
CA ALA A 55 7.87 -25.86 -10.19
C ALA A 55 9.32 -26.32 -10.46
N PRO A 56 9.65 -26.80 -11.67
CA PRO A 56 10.99 -27.28 -12.00
C PRO A 56 11.99 -26.18 -11.60
N ALA A 57 13.02 -26.56 -10.85
CA ALA A 57 14.04 -25.62 -10.37
C ALA A 57 14.55 -24.78 -11.53
N ALA A 58 14.36 -23.48 -11.46
CA ALA A 58 14.81 -22.56 -12.49
C ALA A 58 16.33 -22.76 -12.67
N LYS A 59 16.80 -22.85 -13.91
CA LYS A 59 18.25 -22.94 -14.18
C LYS A 59 18.95 -21.78 -13.47
N PRO A 60 20.09 -22.00 -12.80
CA PRO A 60 20.82 -20.93 -12.15
C PRO A 60 21.19 -19.82 -13.16
N LEU A 61 21.23 -18.58 -12.70
CA LEU A 61 21.71 -17.47 -13.52
C LEU A 61 23.20 -17.68 -13.85
N PRO A 62 23.67 -17.24 -15.03
CA PRO A 62 25.09 -17.29 -15.34
C PRO A 62 25.88 -16.45 -14.30
N ALA A 63 27.10 -16.88 -13.99
CA ALA A 63 27.98 -16.18 -13.03
C ALA A 63 28.18 -14.70 -13.38
N GLN A 64 28.21 -14.39 -14.68
CA GLN A 64 28.20 -13.03 -15.20
C GLN A 64 26.99 -12.88 -16.12
N ILE A 65 26.11 -11.95 -15.78
CA ILE A 65 24.97 -11.60 -16.60
C ILE A 65 25.48 -10.79 -17.81
N PRO A 66 25.18 -11.22 -19.05
CA PRO A 66 25.65 -10.53 -20.26
C PRO A 66 24.99 -9.16 -20.42
N ASP A 67 25.59 -8.26 -21.20
CA ASP A 67 25.08 -6.92 -21.45
C ASP A 67 23.70 -6.93 -22.16
N VAL A 68 23.45 -7.95 -22.98
CA VAL A 68 22.14 -8.23 -23.57
C VAL A 68 21.56 -9.45 -22.86
N VAL A 69 20.47 -9.27 -22.14
CA VAL A 69 19.82 -10.33 -21.35
C VAL A 69 18.72 -11.06 -22.10
N ALA A 70 18.15 -10.39 -23.11
CA ALA A 70 17.21 -11.01 -24.06
C ALA A 70 17.19 -10.21 -25.37
N ARG A 71 16.60 -10.82 -26.41
CA ARG A 71 16.31 -10.16 -27.69
C ARG A 71 14.86 -10.43 -28.08
N VAL A 72 14.12 -9.36 -28.39
CA VAL A 72 12.69 -9.40 -28.68
C VAL A 72 12.45 -8.81 -30.09
N ASN A 73 12.08 -9.64 -31.04
CA ASN A 73 11.89 -9.25 -32.47
C ASN A 73 13.08 -8.48 -33.06
N GLY A 74 14.31 -8.82 -32.64
CA GLY A 74 15.53 -8.17 -33.07
C GLY A 74 15.99 -6.98 -32.23
N GLU A 75 15.19 -6.48 -31.28
CA GLU A 75 15.58 -5.43 -30.34
C GLU A 75 16.20 -6.06 -29.07
N ASP A 76 17.32 -5.50 -28.62
CA ASP A 76 18.03 -5.99 -27.45
C ASP A 76 17.40 -5.45 -26.15
N VAL A 77 17.13 -6.35 -25.20
CA VAL A 77 16.83 -6.03 -23.80
C VAL A 77 18.15 -6.03 -23.04
N LYS A 78 18.52 -4.89 -22.47
CA LYS A 78 19.83 -4.71 -21.86
C LYS A 78 19.86 -5.08 -20.39
N LYS A 79 21.04 -5.51 -19.93
CA LYS A 79 21.29 -5.74 -18.50
C LYS A 79 20.99 -4.50 -17.66
N THR A 80 21.29 -3.30 -18.16
CA THR A 80 21.00 -2.05 -17.46
C THR A 80 19.51 -1.84 -17.18
N GLU A 81 18.63 -2.29 -18.07
CA GLU A 81 17.17 -2.26 -17.86
C GLU A 81 16.76 -3.24 -16.76
N LEU A 82 17.32 -4.46 -16.78
CA LEU A 82 17.09 -5.46 -15.75
C LEU A 82 17.57 -4.97 -14.38
N ASP A 83 18.78 -4.44 -14.30
CA ASP A 83 19.35 -3.93 -13.04
C ASP A 83 18.53 -2.77 -12.46
N MET A 84 18.03 -1.85 -13.30
CA MET A 84 17.15 -0.76 -12.87
C MET A 84 15.80 -1.29 -12.38
N ALA A 85 15.21 -2.27 -13.06
CA ALA A 85 13.95 -2.87 -12.64
C ALA A 85 14.08 -3.59 -11.29
N ILE A 86 15.19 -4.32 -11.08
CA ILE A 86 15.52 -4.97 -9.80
C ILE A 86 15.69 -3.92 -8.69
N LYS A 87 16.50 -2.86 -8.91
CA LYS A 87 16.66 -1.77 -7.94
C LYS A 87 15.34 -1.11 -7.58
N SER A 88 14.45 -0.92 -8.55
CA SER A 88 13.12 -0.37 -8.31
C SER A 88 12.27 -1.31 -7.45
N LEU A 89 12.37 -2.63 -7.65
CA LEU A 89 11.70 -3.65 -6.84
C LEU A 89 12.21 -3.60 -5.39
N GLU A 90 13.53 -3.64 -5.20
CA GLU A 90 14.19 -3.59 -3.89
C GLU A 90 13.86 -2.29 -3.13
N GLY A 91 13.86 -1.15 -3.82
CA GLY A 91 13.51 0.14 -3.24
C GLY A 91 12.08 0.18 -2.70
N ARG A 92 11.13 -0.47 -3.39
CA ARG A 92 9.74 -0.59 -2.91
C ARG A 92 9.58 -1.58 -1.77
N ALA A 93 10.29 -2.70 -1.85
CA ALA A 93 10.30 -3.71 -0.78
C ALA A 93 11.07 -3.25 0.46
N ARG A 94 11.87 -2.18 0.35
CA ARG A 94 12.82 -1.69 1.36
C ARG A 94 13.80 -2.79 1.83
N SER A 95 14.06 -3.75 0.99
CA SER A 95 14.96 -4.89 1.23
C SER A 95 15.57 -5.37 -0.07
N ALA A 96 16.81 -5.86 -0.01
CA ALA A 96 17.43 -6.53 -1.14
C ALA A 96 16.76 -7.87 -1.44
N VAL A 97 16.83 -8.31 -2.69
CA VAL A 97 16.37 -9.66 -3.09
C VAL A 97 17.20 -10.71 -2.38
N PRO A 98 16.59 -11.63 -1.59
CA PRO A 98 17.31 -12.72 -0.95
C PRO A 98 18.07 -13.58 -1.97
N ALA A 99 19.27 -14.05 -1.59
CA ALA A 99 20.16 -14.77 -2.50
C ALA A 99 19.51 -16.04 -3.08
N GLU A 100 18.72 -16.76 -2.26
CA GLU A 100 17.98 -17.96 -2.65
C GLU A 100 16.82 -17.68 -3.64
N GLN A 101 16.34 -16.45 -3.71
CA GLN A 101 15.25 -16.06 -4.61
C GLN A 101 15.75 -15.31 -5.84
N ARG A 102 17.04 -14.97 -5.87
CA ARG A 102 17.64 -14.12 -6.89
C ARG A 102 17.34 -14.60 -8.31
N ASP A 103 17.59 -15.88 -8.58
CA ASP A 103 17.45 -16.44 -9.93
C ASP A 103 16.00 -16.39 -10.41
N ALA A 104 15.05 -16.70 -9.53
CA ALA A 104 13.63 -16.65 -9.84
C ALA A 104 13.15 -15.20 -10.06
N VAL A 105 13.55 -14.28 -9.18
CA VAL A 105 13.16 -12.87 -9.28
C VAL A 105 13.73 -12.22 -10.55
N TYR A 106 15.00 -12.46 -10.87
CA TYR A 106 15.62 -11.89 -12.07
C TYR A 106 14.93 -12.37 -13.34
N ARG A 107 14.61 -13.66 -13.43
CA ARG A 107 13.86 -14.21 -14.59
C ARG A 107 12.44 -13.65 -14.65
N GLN A 108 11.76 -13.51 -13.54
CA GLN A 108 10.43 -12.93 -13.51
C GLN A 108 10.44 -11.45 -13.92
N VAL A 109 11.43 -10.68 -13.48
CA VAL A 109 11.60 -9.29 -13.91
C VAL A 109 11.95 -9.22 -15.39
N LEU A 110 12.83 -10.09 -15.88
CA LEU A 110 13.17 -10.15 -17.30
C LEU A 110 11.93 -10.50 -18.15
N ASP A 111 11.11 -11.45 -17.72
CA ASP A 111 9.88 -11.84 -18.42
C ASP A 111 8.91 -10.65 -18.55
N ARG A 112 8.80 -9.81 -17.50
CA ARG A 112 8.02 -8.56 -17.54
C ARG A 112 8.62 -7.53 -18.50
N LEU A 113 9.95 -7.39 -18.54
CA LEU A 113 10.65 -6.51 -19.49
C LEU A 113 10.37 -6.95 -20.92
N ILE A 114 10.48 -8.24 -21.22
CA ILE A 114 10.14 -8.83 -22.53
C ILE A 114 8.70 -8.49 -22.90
N GLY A 115 7.75 -8.70 -21.98
CA GLY A 115 6.34 -8.34 -22.19
C GLY A 115 6.16 -6.85 -22.49
N PHE A 116 6.86 -5.97 -21.77
CA PHE A 116 6.80 -4.53 -22.01
C PHE A 116 7.37 -4.14 -23.38
N HIS A 117 8.52 -4.70 -23.78
CA HIS A 117 9.08 -4.48 -25.12
C HIS A 117 8.09 -4.88 -26.23
N LEU A 118 7.42 -6.03 -26.07
CA LEU A 118 6.39 -6.47 -27.02
C LEU A 118 5.20 -5.49 -27.08
N LEU A 119 4.74 -4.99 -25.94
CA LEU A 119 3.66 -3.99 -25.87
C LEU A 119 4.07 -2.66 -26.54
N VAL A 120 5.31 -2.21 -26.32
CA VAL A 120 5.84 -1.01 -26.97
C VAL A 120 5.92 -1.21 -28.48
N GLN A 121 6.40 -2.35 -28.96
CA GLN A 121 6.46 -2.66 -30.39
C GLN A 121 5.06 -2.72 -31.01
N GLU A 122 4.10 -3.35 -30.32
CA GLU A 122 2.71 -3.43 -30.76
C GLU A 122 2.04 -2.06 -30.79
N SER A 123 2.27 -1.19 -29.78
CA SER A 123 1.73 0.16 -29.78
C SER A 123 2.26 1.01 -30.94
N LYS A 124 3.54 0.86 -31.27
CA LYS A 124 4.17 1.50 -32.46
C LYS A 124 3.59 0.94 -33.75
N ALA A 125 3.44 -0.38 -33.88
CA ALA A 125 2.85 -1.02 -35.06
C ALA A 125 1.40 -0.56 -35.32
N ARG A 126 0.64 -0.36 -34.24
CA ARG A 126 -0.73 0.18 -34.27
C ARG A 126 -0.78 1.71 -34.38
N LYS A 127 0.37 2.40 -34.42
CA LYS A 127 0.49 3.86 -34.53
C LYS A 127 -0.26 4.60 -33.40
N VAL A 128 -0.27 4.03 -32.20
CA VAL A 128 -0.86 4.68 -31.03
C VAL A 128 0.10 5.76 -30.53
N ILE A 129 -0.38 7.00 -30.49
CA ILE A 129 0.41 8.18 -30.12
C ILE A 129 -0.11 8.73 -28.80
N ALA A 130 0.79 8.95 -27.85
CA ALA A 130 0.49 9.63 -26.59
C ALA A 130 0.18 11.12 -26.87
N PRO A 131 -0.93 11.66 -26.33
CA PRO A 131 -1.21 13.09 -26.45
C PRO A 131 -0.11 13.91 -25.77
N PRO A 132 0.45 14.95 -26.40
CA PRO A 132 1.54 15.75 -25.81
C PRO A 132 1.20 16.33 -24.44
N TRP A 133 -0.04 16.81 -24.24
CA TRP A 133 -0.50 17.37 -22.97
C TRP A 133 -0.49 16.33 -21.82
N GLU A 134 -0.76 15.06 -22.13
CA GLU A 134 -0.75 13.99 -21.14
C GLU A 134 0.70 13.65 -20.73
N VAL A 135 1.62 13.64 -21.70
CA VAL A 135 3.06 13.49 -21.44
C VAL A 135 3.57 14.63 -20.56
N ASP A 136 3.21 15.88 -20.87
CA ASP A 136 3.60 17.06 -20.09
C ASP A 136 3.06 16.98 -18.67
N SER A 137 1.77 16.65 -18.51
CA SER A 137 1.13 16.49 -17.22
C SER A 137 1.83 15.43 -16.37
N GLN A 138 2.15 14.27 -16.95
CA GLN A 138 2.80 13.18 -16.25
C GLN A 138 4.24 13.56 -15.83
N VAL A 139 4.99 14.22 -16.69
CA VAL A 139 6.34 14.71 -16.37
C VAL A 139 6.29 15.75 -15.24
N GLU A 140 5.31 16.67 -15.28
CA GLU A 140 5.11 17.63 -14.19
C GLU A 140 4.72 16.96 -12.85
N GLN A 141 3.90 15.90 -12.89
CA GLN A 141 3.60 15.11 -11.69
C GLN A 141 4.85 14.45 -11.11
N ILE A 142 5.73 13.92 -11.98
CA ILE A 142 7.03 13.37 -11.53
C ILE A 142 7.88 14.44 -10.88
N LYS A 143 7.98 15.64 -11.49
CA LYS A 143 8.75 16.75 -10.91
C LYS A 143 8.25 17.15 -9.53
N LYS A 144 6.92 17.21 -9.33
CA LYS A 144 6.29 17.55 -8.04
C LYS A 144 6.58 16.58 -6.90
N GLN A 145 7.11 15.37 -7.18
CA GLN A 145 7.54 14.42 -6.16
C GLN A 145 8.88 14.80 -5.53
N PHE A 146 9.57 15.78 -6.10
CA PHE A 146 10.86 16.28 -5.61
C PHE A 146 10.69 17.63 -4.91
N PRO A 147 11.49 17.90 -3.86
CA PRO A 147 11.38 19.14 -3.10
C PRO A 147 11.76 20.39 -3.89
N SER A 148 12.52 20.25 -4.98
CA SER A 148 12.92 21.34 -5.87
C SER A 148 13.24 20.84 -7.29
N GLU A 149 13.28 21.76 -8.25
CA GLU A 149 13.69 21.46 -9.62
C GLU A 149 15.14 20.98 -9.69
N ASP A 150 16.01 21.50 -8.84
CA ASP A 150 17.42 21.06 -8.78
C ASP A 150 17.54 19.63 -8.26
N ALA A 151 16.75 19.24 -7.25
CA ALA A 151 16.68 17.84 -6.79
C ALA A 151 16.20 16.90 -7.91
N PHE A 152 15.23 17.33 -8.71
CA PHE A 152 14.79 16.58 -9.88
C PHE A 152 15.91 16.45 -10.94
N LYS A 153 16.61 17.55 -11.27
CA LYS A 153 17.75 17.52 -12.21
C LYS A 153 18.87 16.62 -11.72
N GLN A 154 19.23 16.70 -10.44
CA GLN A 154 20.22 15.82 -9.82
C GLN A 154 19.83 14.34 -9.92
N MET A 155 18.54 14.01 -9.71
CA MET A 155 18.04 12.65 -9.90
C MET A 155 18.22 12.18 -11.34
N LEU A 156 17.89 13.02 -12.34
CA LEU A 156 18.09 12.68 -13.75
C LEU A 156 19.57 12.42 -14.05
N GLN A 157 20.46 13.30 -13.60
CA GLN A 157 21.92 13.16 -13.77
C GLN A 157 22.45 11.88 -13.10
N ALA A 158 22.03 11.60 -11.85
CA ALA A 158 22.42 10.40 -11.13
C ALA A 158 22.00 9.10 -11.83
N ARG A 159 20.93 9.16 -12.64
CA ARG A 159 20.46 8.04 -13.46
C ARG A 159 20.98 8.04 -14.89
N GLY A 160 21.73 9.07 -15.29
CA GLY A 160 22.23 9.22 -16.65
C GLY A 160 21.14 9.43 -17.69
N VAL A 161 20.01 10.04 -17.31
CA VAL A 161 18.82 10.26 -18.15
C VAL A 161 18.64 11.73 -18.43
N THR A 162 18.32 12.08 -19.67
CA THR A 162 17.90 13.44 -20.03
C THR A 162 16.42 13.64 -19.84
N LEU A 163 15.98 14.90 -19.71
CA LEU A 163 14.55 15.22 -19.68
C LEU A 163 13.83 14.76 -20.95
N GLU A 164 14.49 14.86 -22.11
CA GLU A 164 13.97 14.39 -23.39
C GLU A 164 13.73 12.87 -23.39
N GLN A 165 14.69 12.10 -22.87
CA GLN A 165 14.53 10.66 -22.70
C GLN A 165 13.38 10.33 -21.74
N LEU A 166 13.28 11.01 -20.58
CA LEU A 166 12.16 10.84 -19.66
C LEU A 166 10.82 11.09 -20.36
N ARG A 167 10.73 12.14 -21.19
CA ARG A 167 9.52 12.45 -21.97
C ARG A 167 9.18 11.36 -22.98
N ALA A 168 10.21 10.86 -23.70
CA ALA A 168 10.05 9.79 -24.67
C ALA A 168 9.56 8.48 -24.02
N ASP A 169 10.14 8.10 -22.89
CA ASP A 169 9.75 6.92 -22.12
C ASP A 169 8.34 7.05 -21.55
N THR A 170 8.01 8.25 -21.05
CA THR A 170 6.65 8.59 -20.60
C THR A 170 5.64 8.47 -21.73
N ALA A 171 5.96 9.00 -22.90
CA ALA A 171 5.10 8.91 -24.08
C ALA A 171 4.89 7.44 -24.52
N GLN A 172 5.93 6.61 -24.49
CA GLN A 172 5.79 5.18 -24.78
C GLN A 172 4.86 4.49 -23.77
N THR A 173 5.03 4.78 -22.49
CA THR A 173 4.18 4.22 -21.43
C THR A 173 2.71 4.62 -21.63
N ILE A 174 2.44 5.89 -21.90
CA ILE A 174 1.08 6.38 -22.17
C ILE A 174 0.50 5.70 -23.43
N ALA A 175 1.27 5.58 -24.51
CA ALA A 175 0.83 4.92 -25.73
C ALA A 175 0.47 3.44 -25.49
N VAL A 176 1.28 2.70 -24.71
CA VAL A 176 0.97 1.32 -24.31
C VAL A 176 -0.32 1.27 -23.50
N ASN A 177 -0.49 2.17 -22.52
CA ASN A 177 -1.71 2.20 -21.68
C ASN A 177 -2.97 2.51 -22.51
N LEU A 178 -2.89 3.45 -23.45
CA LEU A 178 -3.97 3.77 -24.37
C LEU A 178 -4.31 2.57 -25.28
N MET A 179 -3.29 1.90 -25.81
CA MET A 179 -3.48 0.69 -26.60
C MET A 179 -4.18 -0.40 -25.80
N LEU A 180 -3.70 -0.70 -24.58
CA LEU A 180 -4.31 -1.70 -23.71
C LEU A 180 -5.73 -1.32 -23.33
N LYS A 181 -5.98 -0.05 -23.00
CA LYS A 181 -7.33 0.44 -22.74
C LYS A 181 -8.26 0.14 -23.92
N ASN A 182 -7.88 0.54 -25.12
CA ASN A 182 -8.70 0.33 -26.33
C ASN A 182 -8.90 -1.16 -26.64
N GLU A 183 -7.87 -1.99 -26.47
CA GLU A 183 -7.93 -3.43 -26.72
C GLU A 183 -8.81 -4.18 -25.73
N LEU A 184 -8.85 -3.73 -24.47
CA LEU A 184 -9.46 -4.46 -23.36
C LEU A 184 -10.81 -3.90 -22.94
N GLU A 185 -11.17 -2.66 -23.31
CA GLU A 185 -12.37 -1.97 -22.83
C GLU A 185 -13.65 -2.78 -23.02
N THR A 186 -13.81 -3.38 -24.21
CA THR A 186 -14.97 -4.23 -24.52
C THR A 186 -14.92 -5.63 -23.91
N LYS A 187 -13.74 -6.04 -23.43
CA LYS A 187 -13.50 -7.37 -22.84
C LYS A 187 -13.62 -7.37 -21.30
N ILE A 188 -13.68 -6.17 -20.70
CA ILE A 188 -13.77 -6.00 -19.25
C ILE A 188 -15.23 -5.73 -18.88
N VAL A 189 -16.02 -6.77 -18.85
CA VAL A 189 -17.43 -6.71 -18.47
C VAL A 189 -17.64 -7.54 -17.21
N VAL A 190 -18.03 -6.88 -16.12
CA VAL A 190 -18.46 -7.54 -14.87
C VAL A 190 -19.99 -7.50 -14.86
N ASN A 191 -20.61 -8.65 -14.84
CA ASN A 191 -22.06 -8.75 -14.72
C ASN A 191 -22.48 -8.87 -13.24
N GLU A 192 -23.73 -8.58 -12.95
CA GLU A 192 -24.24 -8.61 -11.59
C GLU A 192 -24.17 -10.00 -10.94
N ALA A 193 -24.31 -11.06 -11.74
CA ALA A 193 -24.24 -12.43 -11.23
C ALA A 193 -22.83 -12.76 -10.69
N ASP A 194 -21.76 -12.30 -11.39
CA ASP A 194 -20.39 -12.47 -10.93
C ASP A 194 -20.12 -11.66 -9.66
N SER A 195 -20.61 -10.43 -9.62
CA SER A 195 -20.49 -9.54 -8.47
C SER A 195 -21.20 -10.12 -7.22
N ARG A 196 -22.43 -10.61 -7.36
CA ARG A 196 -23.16 -11.29 -6.29
C ARG A 196 -22.49 -12.59 -5.86
N LYS A 197 -22.00 -13.39 -6.80
CA LYS A 197 -21.25 -14.62 -6.50
C LYS A 197 -20.00 -14.32 -5.68
N PHE A 198 -19.25 -13.28 -6.06
CA PHE A 198 -18.07 -12.84 -5.29
C PHE A 198 -18.46 -12.41 -3.87
N PHE A 199 -19.51 -11.61 -3.73
CA PHE A 199 -20.04 -11.21 -2.43
C PHE A 199 -20.38 -12.41 -1.56
N GLU A 200 -21.18 -13.37 -2.06
CA GLU A 200 -21.59 -14.56 -1.32
C GLU A 200 -20.38 -15.40 -0.85
N GLN A 201 -19.37 -15.55 -1.71
CA GLN A 201 -18.16 -16.31 -1.39
C GLN A 201 -17.23 -15.59 -0.40
N ASN A 202 -17.39 -14.27 -0.25
CA ASN A 202 -16.52 -13.43 0.57
C ASN A 202 -17.27 -12.67 1.67
N LYS A 203 -18.47 -13.06 2.05
CA LYS A 203 -19.29 -12.39 3.09
C LYS A 203 -18.52 -11.95 4.33
N PRO A 204 -17.64 -12.78 4.93
CA PRO A 204 -16.89 -12.37 6.10
C PRO A 204 -15.98 -11.14 5.91
N ARG A 205 -15.60 -10.82 4.66
CA ARG A 205 -14.80 -9.65 4.32
C ARG A 205 -15.61 -8.36 4.26
N PHE A 206 -16.94 -8.47 4.16
CA PHE A 206 -17.88 -7.36 4.08
C PHE A 206 -18.61 -7.14 5.40
N ARG A 207 -17.89 -7.32 6.50
CA ARG A 207 -18.36 -7.01 7.84
C ARG A 207 -17.70 -5.73 8.34
N GLN A 208 -18.51 -4.79 8.76
CA GLN A 208 -18.05 -3.64 9.52
C GLN A 208 -17.87 -4.10 10.97
N GLU A 209 -16.68 -3.95 11.53
CA GLU A 209 -16.39 -4.32 12.91
C GLU A 209 -17.03 -3.33 13.89
N ASP A 210 -17.25 -3.81 15.13
CA ASP A 210 -17.58 -2.93 16.24
C ASP A 210 -16.52 -1.83 16.33
N SER A 211 -16.95 -0.59 16.57
CA SER A 211 -16.03 0.54 16.76
C SER A 211 -16.50 1.45 17.88
N VAL A 212 -15.53 2.07 18.55
CA VAL A 212 -15.75 3.02 19.63
C VAL A 212 -15.04 4.32 19.28
N HIS A 213 -15.77 5.43 19.34
CA HIS A 213 -15.20 6.76 19.35
C HIS A 213 -14.95 7.14 20.83
N ALA A 214 -13.70 7.36 21.19
CA ALA A 214 -13.36 7.69 22.55
C ALA A 214 -12.35 8.83 22.66
N SER A 215 -12.37 9.50 23.80
CA SER A 215 -11.29 10.38 24.26
C SER A 215 -10.57 9.75 25.43
N HIS A 216 -9.28 10.09 25.60
CA HIS A 216 -8.50 9.64 26.74
C HIS A 216 -7.65 10.74 27.38
N ILE A 217 -7.30 10.53 28.65
CA ILE A 217 -6.26 11.26 29.37
C ILE A 217 -5.18 10.24 29.72
N LEU A 218 -3.95 10.48 29.30
CA LEU A 218 -2.80 9.62 29.59
C LEU A 218 -1.86 10.30 30.58
N ILE A 219 -1.57 9.62 31.68
CA ILE A 219 -0.46 9.93 32.58
C ILE A 219 0.62 8.89 32.33
N LYS A 220 1.69 9.29 31.65
CA LYS A 220 2.76 8.39 31.24
C LYS A 220 3.55 7.86 32.42
N THR A 221 3.95 6.61 32.30
CA THR A 221 5.00 6.02 33.14
C THR A 221 6.09 5.43 32.24
N PRO A 222 7.36 5.73 32.45
CA PRO A 222 8.45 5.04 31.75
C PRO A 222 8.32 3.53 31.96
N GLU A 223 8.71 2.75 30.95
CA GLU A 223 8.63 1.27 31.02
C GLU A 223 9.40 0.70 32.23
N GLN A 224 10.51 1.34 32.59
CA GLN A 224 11.37 0.98 33.74
C GLN A 224 11.12 1.86 34.98
N ALA A 225 9.93 2.48 35.10
CA ALA A 225 9.61 3.30 36.24
C ALA A 225 9.62 2.47 37.54
N ASP A 226 10.21 3.04 38.60
CA ASP A 226 10.16 2.46 39.92
C ASP A 226 8.73 2.49 40.55
N ALA A 227 8.54 1.77 41.61
CA ALA A 227 7.24 1.69 42.28
C ALA A 227 6.72 3.05 42.76
N ALA A 228 7.60 3.94 43.20
CA ALA A 228 7.22 5.27 43.67
C ALA A 228 6.73 6.16 42.55
N SER A 229 7.41 6.14 41.38
CA SER A 229 7.01 6.85 40.16
C SER A 229 5.67 6.35 39.63
N ARG A 230 5.45 5.04 39.62
CA ARG A 230 4.16 4.43 39.24
C ARG A 230 3.03 4.83 40.20
N ALA A 231 3.29 4.79 41.51
CA ALA A 231 2.31 5.20 42.51
C ALA A 231 1.93 6.68 42.36
N LYS A 232 2.89 7.56 42.10
CA LYS A 232 2.66 8.98 41.83
C LYS A 232 1.79 9.20 40.58
N ALA A 233 2.12 8.54 39.45
CA ALA A 233 1.35 8.64 38.23
C ALA A 233 -0.09 8.11 38.41
N ARG A 234 -0.24 7.00 39.16
CA ARG A 234 -1.53 6.44 39.51
C ARG A 234 -2.36 7.40 40.33
N SER A 235 -1.78 8.00 41.40
CA SER A 235 -2.44 9.00 42.24
C SER A 235 -2.91 10.21 41.42
N GLN A 236 -2.07 10.69 40.48
CA GLN A 236 -2.44 11.79 39.59
C GLN A 236 -3.64 11.41 38.68
N ALA A 237 -3.68 10.20 38.16
CA ALA A 237 -4.82 9.72 37.36
C ALA A 237 -6.09 9.57 38.24
N ASP A 238 -5.96 9.08 39.46
CA ASP A 238 -7.09 8.98 40.41
C ASP A 238 -7.64 10.38 40.77
N ASP A 239 -6.77 11.38 40.97
CA ASP A 239 -7.18 12.77 41.25
C ASP A 239 -7.94 13.39 40.08
N LEU A 240 -7.48 13.16 38.83
CA LEU A 240 -8.18 13.60 37.63
C LEU A 240 -9.54 12.91 37.48
N LEU A 241 -9.61 11.61 37.73
CA LEU A 241 -10.86 10.87 37.75
C LEU A 241 -11.84 11.42 38.79
N ALA A 242 -11.34 11.81 40.00
CA ALA A 242 -12.17 12.44 41.03
C ALA A 242 -12.72 13.81 40.57
N GLN A 243 -11.93 14.61 39.85
CA GLN A 243 -12.38 15.88 39.25
C GLN A 243 -13.47 15.65 38.22
N LEU A 244 -13.29 14.65 37.33
CA LEU A 244 -14.31 14.28 36.33
C LEU A 244 -15.62 13.85 36.99
N LYS A 245 -15.57 13.09 38.07
CA LYS A 245 -16.75 12.70 38.86
C LYS A 245 -17.46 13.88 39.50
N LYS A 246 -16.74 14.99 39.75
CA LYS A 246 -17.30 16.25 40.29
C LYS A 246 -17.82 17.19 39.19
N GLY A 247 -17.78 16.75 37.91
CA GLY A 247 -18.33 17.48 36.80
C GLY A 247 -17.32 18.32 35.98
N ALA A 248 -16.02 18.13 36.21
CA ALA A 248 -15.01 18.77 35.37
C ALA A 248 -15.16 18.35 33.88
N VAL A 249 -14.84 19.26 32.97
CA VAL A 249 -14.92 19.00 31.53
C VAL A 249 -13.75 18.10 31.09
N PHE A 250 -14.06 16.96 30.53
CA PHE A 250 -13.05 15.96 30.12
C PHE A 250 -12.00 16.54 29.17
N ALA A 251 -12.44 17.28 28.14
CA ALA A 251 -11.57 17.86 27.13
C ALA A 251 -10.58 18.88 27.72
N ASP A 252 -10.99 19.64 28.74
CA ASP A 252 -10.13 20.63 29.38
C ASP A 252 -9.05 19.95 30.22
N LEU A 253 -9.43 18.92 30.99
CA LEU A 253 -8.45 18.13 31.72
C LEU A 253 -7.50 17.35 30.78
N ALA A 254 -8.00 16.88 29.66
CA ALA A 254 -7.14 16.22 28.66
C ALA A 254 -6.12 17.21 28.07
N LYS A 255 -6.54 18.40 27.69
CA LYS A 255 -5.61 19.45 27.19
C LYS A 255 -4.56 19.86 28.21
N GLN A 256 -4.94 19.91 29.47
CA GLN A 256 -4.06 20.41 30.54
C GLN A 256 -3.12 19.34 31.07
N PHE A 257 -3.56 18.10 31.20
CA PHE A 257 -2.87 17.07 31.96
C PHE A 257 -2.48 15.83 31.15
N SER A 258 -3.13 15.59 29.98
CA SER A 258 -2.78 14.43 29.19
C SER A 258 -1.38 14.58 28.59
N GLN A 259 -0.60 13.52 28.73
CA GLN A 259 0.75 13.42 28.22
C GLN A 259 0.80 12.70 26.86
N ASP A 260 -0.34 12.51 26.20
CA ASP A 260 -0.42 12.04 24.84
C ASP A 260 -0.36 13.23 23.86
N PRO A 261 0.79 13.47 23.18
CA PRO A 261 0.93 14.62 22.31
C PRO A 261 0.02 14.55 21.05
N GLY A 262 -0.45 13.36 20.70
CA GLY A 262 -1.30 13.16 19.55
C GLY A 262 -2.74 13.62 19.78
N SER A 263 -3.30 13.36 20.94
CA SER A 263 -4.71 13.63 21.23
C SER A 263 -4.92 14.76 22.24
N ALA A 264 -3.96 15.05 23.12
CA ALA A 264 -4.11 16.06 24.18
C ALA A 264 -4.56 17.45 23.65
N PRO A 265 -3.99 18.02 22.55
CA PRO A 265 -4.41 19.30 22.01
C PRO A 265 -5.88 19.32 21.55
N ASN A 266 -6.39 18.16 21.16
CA ASN A 266 -7.78 17.97 20.72
C ASN A 266 -8.70 17.45 21.85
N GLY A 267 -8.35 17.69 23.13
CA GLY A 267 -9.15 17.24 24.26
C GLY A 267 -9.14 15.76 24.49
N GLY A 268 -8.06 15.07 24.06
CA GLY A 268 -7.88 13.63 24.19
C GLY A 268 -8.59 12.79 23.13
N ASP A 269 -9.16 13.39 22.10
CA ASP A 269 -9.95 12.70 21.07
C ASP A 269 -9.07 11.77 20.22
N LEU A 270 -9.47 10.49 20.15
CA LEU A 270 -8.80 9.43 19.38
C LEU A 270 -9.55 9.06 18.09
N GLY A 271 -10.74 9.64 17.88
CA GLY A 271 -11.64 9.21 16.81
C GLY A 271 -12.21 7.79 17.04
N PHE A 272 -12.76 7.22 15.97
CA PHE A 272 -13.23 5.83 15.97
C PHE A 272 -12.07 4.85 15.82
N PHE A 273 -12.10 3.78 16.60
CA PHE A 273 -11.20 2.63 16.46
C PHE A 273 -11.95 1.34 16.66
N SER A 274 -11.49 0.29 15.97
CA SER A 274 -12.02 -1.07 16.04
C SER A 274 -11.14 -1.95 16.93
N LYS A 275 -11.62 -3.15 17.25
CA LYS A 275 -10.84 -4.13 18.01
C LYS A 275 -9.53 -4.48 17.29
N GLY A 276 -8.47 -4.66 18.06
CA GLY A 276 -7.12 -4.94 17.55
C GLY A 276 -6.28 -3.71 17.21
N GLN A 277 -6.83 -2.49 17.35
CA GLN A 277 -6.11 -1.25 17.05
C GLN A 277 -5.48 -0.60 18.29
N MET A 278 -5.91 -0.99 19.48
CA MET A 278 -5.39 -0.46 20.75
C MET A 278 -4.77 -1.57 21.59
N VAL A 279 -3.98 -1.20 22.59
CA VAL A 279 -3.45 -2.19 23.55
C VAL A 279 -4.58 -2.86 24.32
N PRO A 280 -4.46 -4.17 24.65
CA PRO A 280 -5.58 -4.98 25.13
C PRO A 280 -6.33 -4.39 26.33
N ALA A 281 -5.62 -3.88 27.34
CA ALA A 281 -6.25 -3.33 28.55
C ALA A 281 -7.07 -2.06 28.24
N PHE A 282 -6.55 -1.19 27.34
CA PHE A 282 -7.25 0.02 26.89
C PHE A 282 -8.50 -0.36 26.09
N GLU A 283 -8.33 -1.27 25.13
CA GLU A 283 -9.41 -1.74 24.27
C GLU A 283 -10.55 -2.36 25.06
N GLN A 284 -10.24 -3.29 25.95
CA GLN A 284 -11.22 -3.92 26.81
C GLN A 284 -12.02 -2.89 27.63
N ALA A 285 -11.33 -1.90 28.20
CA ALA A 285 -11.98 -0.84 28.96
C ALA A 285 -12.87 0.04 28.06
N ALA A 286 -12.38 0.47 26.89
CA ALA A 286 -13.11 1.34 25.99
C ALA A 286 -14.39 0.68 25.45
N PHE A 287 -14.30 -0.60 25.02
CA PHE A 287 -15.45 -1.34 24.49
C PHE A 287 -16.48 -1.76 25.56
N ALA A 288 -16.12 -1.71 26.85
CA ALA A 288 -17.06 -1.94 27.95
C ALA A 288 -17.89 -0.70 28.29
N LEU A 289 -17.51 0.48 27.81
CA LEU A 289 -18.19 1.74 28.12
C LEU A 289 -19.40 1.97 27.22
N LYS A 290 -20.45 2.54 27.80
CA LYS A 290 -21.58 3.11 27.06
C LYS A 290 -21.24 4.53 26.61
N PRO A 291 -21.86 5.06 25.52
CA PRO A 291 -21.71 6.45 25.13
C PRO A 291 -21.92 7.42 26.29
N GLY A 292 -21.00 8.37 26.44
CA GLY A 292 -20.96 9.34 27.53
C GLY A 292 -20.30 8.83 28.83
N GLN A 293 -20.05 7.55 28.98
CA GLN A 293 -19.46 6.96 30.18
C GLN A 293 -17.93 7.14 30.20
N THR A 294 -17.39 7.34 31.42
CA THR A 294 -15.95 7.42 31.70
C THR A 294 -15.51 6.18 32.45
N SER A 295 -14.35 5.61 32.12
CA SER A 295 -13.77 4.46 32.76
C SER A 295 -13.24 4.78 34.18
N GLY A 296 -12.85 3.77 34.92
CA GLY A 296 -11.86 3.91 35.98
C GLY A 296 -10.47 4.21 35.41
N VAL A 297 -9.46 4.23 36.30
CA VAL A 297 -8.06 4.31 35.84
C VAL A 297 -7.65 2.96 35.28
N VAL A 298 -7.20 2.96 34.00
CA VAL A 298 -6.77 1.79 33.24
C VAL A 298 -5.26 1.80 33.13
N GLU A 299 -4.60 0.75 33.54
CA GLU A 299 -3.16 0.60 33.44
C GLU A 299 -2.76 -0.08 32.12
N THR A 300 -1.75 0.47 31.45
CA THR A 300 -1.16 -0.06 30.21
C THR A 300 0.36 0.06 30.28
N PRO A 301 1.12 -0.52 29.33
CA PRO A 301 2.56 -0.29 29.24
C PRO A 301 2.98 1.17 29.07
N PHE A 302 2.07 2.04 28.59
CA PHE A 302 2.33 3.47 28.41
C PHE A 302 2.09 4.30 29.67
N GLY A 303 1.38 3.77 30.66
CA GLY A 303 0.99 4.46 31.88
C GLY A 303 -0.48 4.25 32.23
N TYR A 304 -1.06 5.25 32.89
CA TYR A 304 -2.42 5.23 33.37
C TYR A 304 -3.33 6.07 32.50
N HIS A 305 -4.46 5.49 32.09
CA HIS A 305 -5.44 6.11 31.20
C HIS A 305 -6.77 6.30 31.94
N ILE A 306 -7.45 7.40 31.63
CA ILE A 306 -8.88 7.59 31.85
C ILE A 306 -9.52 7.69 30.48
N ILE A 307 -10.52 6.88 30.21
CA ILE A 307 -11.14 6.76 28.87
C ILE A 307 -12.59 7.21 28.96
N ARG A 308 -13.06 7.99 27.99
CA ARG A 308 -14.46 8.37 27.86
C ARG A 308 -14.98 7.93 26.49
N ALA A 309 -15.97 7.05 26.47
CA ALA A 309 -16.67 6.71 25.25
C ALA A 309 -17.57 7.87 24.81
N ILE A 310 -17.45 8.30 23.57
CA ILE A 310 -18.27 9.34 22.95
C ILE A 310 -19.43 8.70 22.20
N GLU A 311 -19.11 7.73 21.34
CA GLU A 311 -20.05 7.01 20.50
C GLU A 311 -19.60 5.57 20.34
N THR A 312 -20.56 4.65 20.20
CA THR A 312 -20.28 3.24 19.85
C THR A 312 -21.07 2.88 18.60
N LYS A 313 -20.41 2.20 17.67
CA LYS A 313 -21.05 1.63 16.49
C LYS A 313 -20.94 0.12 16.54
N ALA A 314 -22.10 -0.55 16.58
CA ALA A 314 -22.14 -2.00 16.51
C ALA A 314 -21.69 -2.45 15.10
N GLY A 315 -20.87 -3.48 15.08
CA GLY A 315 -20.53 -4.15 13.83
C GLY A 315 -21.76 -4.71 13.14
N ARG A 316 -21.72 -4.67 11.82
CA ARG A 316 -22.81 -5.20 11.00
C ARG A 316 -22.28 -5.82 9.73
N ASP A 317 -22.99 -6.78 9.21
CA ASP A 317 -22.73 -7.26 7.86
C ASP A 317 -23.20 -6.18 6.87
N LEU A 318 -22.32 -5.82 5.94
CA LEU A 318 -22.65 -4.85 4.91
C LEU A 318 -23.49 -5.57 3.84
N PRO A 319 -24.67 -5.06 3.48
CA PRO A 319 -25.46 -5.64 2.41
C PRO A 319 -24.76 -5.45 1.06
N TYR A 320 -25.08 -6.33 0.11
CA TYR A 320 -24.49 -6.31 -1.23
C TYR A 320 -24.54 -4.93 -1.88
N ASP A 321 -25.67 -4.24 -1.78
CA ASP A 321 -25.88 -2.96 -2.45
C ASP A 321 -24.93 -1.84 -1.96
N GLU A 322 -24.50 -1.90 -0.69
CA GLU A 322 -23.53 -0.95 -0.14
C GLU A 322 -22.11 -1.20 -0.64
N VAL A 323 -21.76 -2.44 -0.99
CA VAL A 323 -20.41 -2.85 -1.38
C VAL A 323 -20.28 -3.19 -2.86
N LYS A 324 -21.41 -3.21 -3.60
CA LYS A 324 -21.46 -3.56 -5.02
C LYS A 324 -20.46 -2.79 -5.86
N GLY A 325 -20.36 -1.47 -5.69
CA GLY A 325 -19.43 -0.64 -6.44
C GLY A 325 -17.97 -1.05 -6.20
N GLN A 326 -17.59 -1.33 -4.95
CA GLN A 326 -16.24 -1.79 -4.60
C GLN A 326 -15.94 -3.18 -5.19
N ILE A 327 -16.93 -4.08 -5.16
CA ILE A 327 -16.81 -5.42 -5.75
C ILE A 327 -16.64 -5.32 -7.27
N ASP A 328 -17.50 -4.54 -7.93
CA ASP A 328 -17.44 -4.34 -9.38
C ASP A 328 -16.09 -3.76 -9.82
N ASP A 329 -15.57 -2.76 -9.10
CA ASP A 329 -14.26 -2.16 -9.38
C ASP A 329 -13.12 -3.16 -9.17
N TYR A 330 -13.18 -3.95 -8.09
CA TYR A 330 -12.21 -5.01 -7.83
C TYR A 330 -12.22 -6.09 -8.92
N LEU A 331 -13.39 -6.58 -9.30
CA LEU A 331 -13.53 -7.59 -10.35
C LEU A 331 -13.11 -7.06 -11.73
N LYS A 332 -13.46 -5.81 -12.06
CA LYS A 332 -12.96 -5.15 -13.28
C LYS A 332 -11.45 -5.05 -13.30
N GLN A 333 -10.83 -4.72 -12.17
CA GLN A 333 -9.38 -4.67 -12.07
C GLN A 333 -8.74 -6.06 -12.27
N GLN A 334 -9.27 -7.09 -11.60
CA GLN A 334 -8.81 -8.47 -11.80
C GLN A 334 -8.94 -8.92 -13.26
N LEU A 335 -10.08 -8.65 -13.87
CA LEU A 335 -10.32 -9.00 -15.27
C LEU A 335 -9.39 -8.24 -16.21
N ARG A 336 -9.11 -6.97 -15.92
CA ARG A 336 -8.14 -6.16 -16.67
C ARG A 336 -6.75 -6.75 -16.61
N ASP A 337 -6.29 -7.13 -15.41
CA ASP A 337 -4.97 -7.72 -15.22
C ASP A 337 -4.86 -9.06 -15.95
N GLN A 338 -5.88 -9.92 -15.83
CA GLN A 338 -5.95 -11.19 -16.53
C GLN A 338 -5.91 -10.98 -18.05
N LYS A 339 -6.76 -10.10 -18.59
CA LYS A 339 -6.82 -9.84 -20.03
C LYS A 339 -5.56 -9.16 -20.58
N SER A 340 -4.91 -8.32 -19.78
CA SER A 340 -3.61 -7.75 -20.11
C SER A 340 -2.54 -8.84 -20.21
N GLN A 341 -2.51 -9.78 -19.27
CA GLN A 341 -1.58 -10.89 -19.31
C GLN A 341 -1.85 -11.81 -20.51
N GLU A 342 -3.11 -12.19 -20.76
CA GLU A 342 -3.51 -12.96 -21.95
C GLU A 342 -3.04 -12.27 -23.25
N PHE A 343 -3.15 -10.95 -23.32
CA PHE A 343 -2.70 -10.20 -24.50
C PHE A 343 -1.18 -10.22 -24.64
N VAL A 344 -0.43 -10.06 -23.54
CA VAL A 344 1.04 -10.20 -23.54
C VAL A 344 1.46 -11.61 -23.95
N ASP A 345 0.79 -12.64 -23.45
CA ASP A 345 1.09 -14.03 -23.80
C ASP A 345 0.85 -14.32 -25.30
N GLN A 346 -0.22 -13.73 -25.86
CA GLN A 346 -0.45 -13.79 -27.33
C GLN A 346 0.67 -13.10 -28.13
N LEU A 347 1.18 -11.95 -27.63
CA LEU A 347 2.31 -11.28 -28.27
C LEU A 347 3.60 -12.09 -28.15
N LYS A 348 3.84 -12.72 -26.99
CA LYS A 348 4.98 -13.64 -26.77
C LYS A 348 4.93 -14.82 -27.70
N ALA A 349 3.76 -15.42 -27.92
CA ALA A 349 3.57 -16.56 -28.83
C ALA A 349 3.86 -16.23 -30.29
N LYS A 350 3.66 -14.97 -30.70
CA LYS A 350 3.93 -14.47 -32.05
C LYS A 350 5.34 -13.92 -32.22
N GLY A 351 5.97 -13.49 -31.12
CA GLY A 351 7.26 -12.82 -31.13
C GLY A 351 8.44 -13.76 -31.25
N LYS A 352 9.54 -13.26 -31.82
CA LYS A 352 10.83 -13.94 -31.81
C LYS A 352 11.59 -13.52 -30.55
N ILE A 353 11.59 -14.37 -29.53
CA ILE A 353 12.19 -14.10 -28.22
C ILE A 353 13.38 -15.02 -28.02
N GLN A 354 14.53 -14.44 -27.68
CA GLN A 354 15.73 -15.14 -27.27
C GLN A 354 16.14 -14.65 -25.88
N VAL A 355 16.34 -15.57 -24.94
CA VAL A 355 16.76 -15.26 -23.57
C VAL A 355 18.16 -15.76 -23.36
N PHE A 356 19.04 -14.96 -22.77
CA PHE A 356 20.48 -15.25 -22.61
C PHE A 356 20.88 -15.48 -21.16
N ILE A 357 19.94 -15.45 -20.19
CA ILE A 357 20.17 -15.71 -18.77
C ILE A 357 19.28 -16.82 -18.21
#